data_744327964e4d8287e025642460d2a4da
#
_entry.id   744327964e4d8287e025642460d2a4da
#
_cell.length_a   1.000
_cell.length_b   1.000
_cell.length_c   1.000
_cell.angle_alpha   90.00
_cell.angle_beta   90.00
_cell.angle_gamma   90.00
#
_symmetry.space_group_name_H-M   'P 1'
#
loop_
_entity.id
_entity.type
_entity.pdbx_description
1 polymer ?
#
loop_
_entity_poly.entity_id
_entity_poly.type
_entity_poly.pdbx_seq_one_letter_code
_entity_poly.pdbx_strand_id
1 'polypeptide(L)'
;MWGYLKMDVSQYLEIFIDESNEHLQNLSDGIMILEKEPDNSDTINEIFRAAHSLKGMAGTMGYKRMQNLTHDMENVFSEVRNGNIKVDSRMVDVLFQCLDALEQYVNNIQETSDEGTDDNEPIIKALNSFIVNNEDKGVLPEEANKEESPAEEKKEESTDVAGTYARYNNMVFALSLIHI
;
A
#
# COMPACT_ATOMS: atom_id res chain seq x y z
N MET A 1 1.58 40.03 16.87
CA MET A 1 1.21 39.60 15.53
C MET A 1 1.81 38.20 15.25
N TRP A 2 1.23 37.19 15.87
CA TRP A 2 1.65 35.80 15.78
C TRP A 2 0.44 34.96 15.40
N GLY A 3 0.06 35.11 14.13
CA GLY A 3 -0.93 34.26 13.48
C GLY A 3 -0.23 33.18 12.68
N TYR A 4 0.66 32.41 13.32
CA TYR A 4 1.13 31.17 12.68
C TYR A 4 0.08 30.10 12.88
N LEU A 5 -0.57 29.79 11.77
CA LEU A 5 -1.24 28.56 11.41
C LEU A 5 -0.86 27.41 12.38
N LYS A 6 -1.64 27.27 13.45
CA LYS A 6 -1.92 25.94 13.96
C LYS A 6 -2.71 25.28 12.83
N MET A 7 -2.02 24.62 11.92
CA MET A 7 -2.67 23.56 11.17
C MET A 7 -3.14 22.60 12.24
N ASP A 8 -4.44 22.61 12.44
CA ASP A 8 -5.09 21.82 13.46
C ASP A 8 -4.82 20.35 13.12
N VAL A 9 -4.49 19.52 14.11
CA VAL A 9 -4.33 18.05 13.94
C VAL A 9 -5.54 17.46 13.23
N SER A 10 -6.72 18.07 13.39
CA SER A 10 -7.95 17.73 12.68
C SER A 10 -7.83 17.86 11.15
N GLN A 11 -7.13 18.89 10.64
CA GLN A 11 -6.95 19.07 9.20
C GLN A 11 -6.07 17.98 8.57
N TYR A 12 -5.04 17.54 9.30
CA TYR A 12 -4.20 16.42 8.85
C TYR A 12 -4.97 15.12 8.83
N LEU A 13 -5.82 14.92 9.82
CA LEU A 13 -6.67 13.74 9.89
C LEU A 13 -7.68 13.72 8.74
N GLU A 14 -8.31 14.85 8.44
CA GLU A 14 -9.23 14.98 7.30
C GLU A 14 -8.53 14.64 5.98
N ILE A 15 -7.33 15.20 5.74
CA ILE A 15 -6.55 14.90 4.52
C ILE A 15 -6.19 13.42 4.46
N PHE A 16 -5.77 12.82 5.57
CA PHE A 16 -5.46 11.40 5.64
C PHE A 16 -6.68 10.54 5.27
N ILE A 17 -7.86 10.87 5.81
CA ILE A 17 -9.10 10.14 5.56
C ILE A 17 -9.50 10.28 4.09
N ASP A 18 -9.49 11.50 3.54
CA ASP A 18 -9.88 11.75 2.16
C ASP A 18 -8.97 11.01 1.17
N GLU A 19 -7.65 11.11 1.35
CA GLU A 19 -6.69 10.42 0.48
C GLU A 19 -6.73 8.89 0.68
N SER A 20 -6.96 8.41 1.91
CA SER A 20 -7.14 6.98 2.15
C SER A 20 -8.37 6.44 1.44
N ASN A 21 -9.49 7.15 1.47
CA ASN A 21 -10.71 6.76 0.76
C ASN A 21 -10.51 6.73 -0.76
N GLU A 22 -9.75 7.69 -1.32
CA GLU A 22 -9.41 7.68 -2.74
C GLU A 22 -8.58 6.43 -3.10
N HIS A 23 -7.56 6.11 -2.31
CA HIS A 23 -6.76 4.90 -2.54
C HIS A 23 -7.56 3.60 -2.35
N LEU A 24 -8.46 3.55 -1.37
CA LEU A 24 -9.35 2.40 -1.16
C LEU A 24 -10.29 2.21 -2.36
N GLN A 25 -10.82 3.29 -2.94
CA GLN A 25 -11.62 3.21 -4.16
C GLN A 25 -10.79 2.68 -5.33
N ASN A 26 -9.56 3.17 -5.51
CA ASN A 26 -8.67 2.68 -6.55
C ASN A 26 -8.33 1.20 -6.37
N LEU A 27 -8.13 0.74 -5.13
CA LEU A 27 -7.93 -0.68 -4.81
C LEU A 27 -9.18 -1.51 -5.16
N SER A 28 -10.37 -1.05 -4.78
CA SER A 28 -11.63 -1.73 -5.07
C SER A 28 -11.85 -1.90 -6.57
N ASP A 29 -11.69 -0.83 -7.33
CA ASP A 29 -11.86 -0.83 -8.78
C ASP A 29 -10.82 -1.75 -9.44
N GLY A 30 -9.56 -1.68 -8.99
CA GLY A 30 -8.49 -2.53 -9.48
C GLY A 30 -8.72 -4.02 -9.20
N ILE A 31 -9.16 -4.39 -8.01
CA ILE A 31 -9.45 -5.78 -7.65
C ILE A 31 -10.60 -6.33 -8.52
N MET A 32 -11.65 -5.53 -8.77
CA MET A 32 -12.73 -5.92 -9.68
C MET A 32 -12.28 -6.13 -11.12
N ILE A 33 -11.30 -5.36 -11.59
CA ILE A 33 -10.69 -5.56 -12.91
C ILE A 33 -9.87 -6.86 -12.92
N LEU A 34 -9.05 -7.10 -11.88
CA LEU A 34 -8.22 -8.31 -11.79
C LEU A 34 -9.05 -9.59 -11.68
N GLU A 35 -10.26 -9.54 -11.14
CA GLU A 35 -11.18 -10.68 -11.15
C GLU A 35 -11.49 -11.16 -12.57
N LYS A 36 -11.57 -10.24 -13.52
CA LYS A 36 -11.89 -10.50 -14.94
C LYS A 36 -10.65 -10.63 -15.81
N GLU A 37 -9.62 -9.85 -15.49
CA GLU A 37 -8.38 -9.73 -16.25
C GLU A 37 -7.18 -9.92 -15.31
N PRO A 38 -6.89 -11.16 -14.86
CA PRO A 38 -5.87 -11.43 -13.84
C PRO A 38 -4.45 -11.02 -14.22
N ASP A 39 -4.17 -10.94 -15.52
CA ASP A 39 -2.85 -10.59 -16.06
C ASP A 39 -2.75 -9.10 -16.49
N ASN A 40 -3.71 -8.26 -16.12
CA ASN A 40 -3.70 -6.83 -16.46
C ASN A 40 -2.58 -6.11 -15.70
N SER A 41 -1.45 -5.90 -16.38
CA SER A 41 -0.24 -5.34 -15.78
C SER A 41 -0.41 -3.89 -15.30
N ASP A 42 -1.20 -3.09 -15.99
CA ASP A 42 -1.46 -1.70 -15.60
C ASP A 42 -2.24 -1.67 -14.28
N THR A 43 -3.28 -2.48 -14.18
CA THR A 43 -4.07 -2.62 -12.94
C THR A 43 -3.23 -3.16 -11.79
N ILE A 44 -2.37 -4.16 -12.02
CA ILE A 44 -1.44 -4.70 -11.02
C ILE A 44 -0.52 -3.58 -10.49
N ASN A 45 0.01 -2.74 -11.39
CA ASN A 45 0.86 -1.61 -10.99
C ASN A 45 0.07 -0.54 -10.22
N GLU A 46 -1.16 -0.25 -10.60
CA GLU A 46 -2.02 0.71 -9.88
C GLU A 46 -2.33 0.24 -8.46
N ILE A 47 -2.69 -1.03 -8.28
CA ILE A 47 -2.93 -1.61 -6.96
C ILE A 47 -1.66 -1.58 -6.12
N PHE A 48 -0.51 -1.94 -6.69
CA PHE A 48 0.78 -1.86 -5.99
C PHE A 48 1.05 -0.43 -5.49
N ARG A 49 0.84 0.59 -6.33
CA ARG A 49 1.05 1.99 -5.97
C ARG A 49 0.07 2.45 -4.89
N ALA A 50 -1.20 2.07 -4.98
CA ALA A 50 -2.21 2.42 -3.98
C ALA A 50 -1.87 1.80 -2.61
N ALA A 51 -1.49 0.52 -2.57
CA ALA A 51 -1.05 -0.14 -1.34
C ALA A 51 0.21 0.52 -0.76
N HIS A 52 1.19 0.87 -1.61
CA HIS A 52 2.41 1.56 -1.21
C HIS A 52 2.11 2.94 -0.60
N SER A 53 1.23 3.72 -1.22
CA SER A 53 0.83 5.03 -0.72
C SER A 53 0.11 4.92 0.62
N LEU A 54 -0.86 4.02 0.76
CA LEU A 54 -1.57 3.76 2.02
C LEU A 54 -0.60 3.33 3.14
N LYS A 55 0.36 2.46 2.84
CA LYS A 55 1.39 2.05 3.80
C LYS A 55 2.19 3.25 4.32
N GLY A 56 2.64 4.11 3.40
CA GLY A 56 3.39 5.32 3.74
C GLY A 56 2.58 6.30 4.59
N MET A 57 1.34 6.54 4.22
CA MET A 57 0.41 7.42 4.93
C MET A 57 0.11 6.89 6.35
N ALA A 58 -0.24 5.61 6.46
CA ALA A 58 -0.52 4.97 7.74
C ALA A 58 0.72 4.99 8.66
N GLY A 59 1.90 4.71 8.11
CA GLY A 59 3.15 4.78 8.85
C GLY A 59 3.47 6.18 9.39
N THR A 60 3.25 7.20 8.58
CA THR A 60 3.43 8.61 8.95
C THR A 60 2.48 9.03 10.09
N MET A 61 1.22 8.58 10.02
CA MET A 61 0.20 8.88 11.03
C MET A 61 0.30 7.99 12.28
N GLY A 62 1.14 6.95 12.26
CA GLY A 62 1.33 6.03 13.36
C GLY A 62 0.31 4.88 13.45
N TYR A 63 -0.50 4.67 12.42
CA TYR A 63 -1.48 3.58 12.33
C TYR A 63 -0.79 2.26 11.92
N LYS A 64 -0.31 1.54 12.92
CA LYS A 64 0.56 0.37 12.73
C LYS A 64 -0.14 -0.83 12.10
N ARG A 65 -1.40 -1.07 12.46
CA ARG A 65 -2.20 -2.18 11.92
C ARG A 65 -2.49 -1.98 10.45
N MET A 66 -2.95 -0.79 10.10
CA MET A 66 -3.16 -0.40 8.71
C MET A 66 -1.86 -0.45 7.90
N GLN A 67 -0.75 0.03 8.48
CA GLN A 67 0.58 -0.05 7.87
C GLN A 67 1.02 -1.49 7.62
N ASN A 68 0.83 -2.39 8.56
CA ASN A 68 1.21 -3.81 8.44
C ASN A 68 0.39 -4.51 7.35
N LEU A 69 -0.92 -4.34 7.35
CA LEU A 69 -1.79 -4.96 6.34
C LEU A 69 -1.45 -4.48 4.93
N THR A 70 -1.26 -3.18 4.74
CA THR A 70 -0.88 -2.60 3.43
C THR A 70 0.52 -3.00 3.00
N HIS A 71 1.45 -3.20 3.95
CA HIS A 71 2.79 -3.73 3.68
C HIS A 71 2.73 -5.17 3.12
N ASP A 72 1.91 -6.02 3.73
CA ASP A 72 1.77 -7.40 3.26
C ASP A 72 1.07 -7.47 1.90
N MET A 73 0.07 -6.61 1.65
CA MET A 73 -0.51 -6.45 0.32
C MET A 73 0.53 -6.02 -0.72
N GLU A 74 1.36 -5.02 -0.39
CA GLU A 74 2.43 -4.54 -1.27
C GLU A 74 3.42 -5.67 -1.61
N ASN A 75 3.81 -6.50 -0.63
CA ASN A 75 4.69 -7.64 -0.84
C ASN A 75 4.10 -8.65 -1.83
N VAL A 76 2.82 -9.02 -1.66
CA VAL A 76 2.14 -9.91 -2.60
C VAL A 76 2.10 -9.32 -4.01
N PHE A 77 1.73 -8.05 -4.15
CA PHE A 77 1.69 -7.39 -5.46
C PHE A 77 3.06 -7.17 -6.08
N SER A 78 4.12 -7.04 -5.29
CA SER A 78 5.50 -7.06 -5.78
C SER A 78 5.82 -8.39 -6.48
N GLU A 79 5.44 -9.51 -5.87
CA GLU A 79 5.64 -10.85 -6.44
C GLU A 79 4.75 -11.10 -7.68
N VAL A 80 3.52 -10.60 -7.67
CA VAL A 80 2.62 -10.64 -8.83
C VAL A 80 3.22 -9.83 -9.99
N ARG A 81 3.71 -8.62 -9.72
CA ARG A 81 4.32 -7.74 -10.71
C ARG A 81 5.60 -8.35 -11.32
N ASN A 82 6.37 -9.05 -10.51
CA ASN A 82 7.58 -9.76 -10.96
C ASN A 82 7.27 -11.07 -11.72
N GLY A 83 5.99 -11.45 -11.81
CA GLY A 83 5.56 -12.68 -12.50
C GLY A 83 5.78 -13.97 -11.68
N ASN A 84 6.16 -13.84 -10.41
CA ASN A 84 6.41 -14.98 -9.53
C ASN A 84 5.11 -15.61 -9.03
N ILE A 85 4.06 -14.80 -8.86
CA ILE A 85 2.72 -15.24 -8.43
C ILE A 85 1.71 -14.78 -9.47
N LYS A 86 0.72 -15.64 -9.74
CA LYS A 86 -0.43 -15.29 -10.58
C LYS A 86 -1.64 -14.96 -9.73
N VAL A 87 -2.41 -13.97 -10.17
CA VAL A 87 -3.70 -13.67 -9.56
C VAL A 87 -4.68 -14.78 -9.90
N ASP A 88 -5.32 -15.34 -8.89
CA ASP A 88 -6.39 -16.31 -8.98
C ASP A 88 -7.62 -15.86 -8.16
N SER A 89 -8.72 -16.60 -8.27
CA SER A 89 -9.96 -16.26 -7.56
C SER A 89 -9.79 -16.26 -6.03
N ARG A 90 -8.94 -17.14 -5.49
CA ARG A 90 -8.64 -17.18 -4.06
C ARG A 90 -7.91 -15.92 -3.60
N MET A 91 -6.96 -15.44 -4.41
CA MET A 91 -6.27 -14.17 -4.12
C MET A 91 -7.25 -13.00 -4.16
N VAL A 92 -8.13 -12.94 -5.15
CA VAL A 92 -9.18 -11.90 -5.26
C VAL A 92 -10.07 -11.89 -4.03
N ASP A 93 -10.51 -13.04 -3.54
CA ASP A 93 -11.32 -13.15 -2.31
C ASP A 93 -10.57 -12.60 -1.08
N VAL A 94 -9.29 -12.92 -0.94
CA VAL A 94 -8.45 -12.40 0.17
C VAL A 94 -8.24 -10.90 0.03
N LEU A 95 -8.06 -10.38 -1.18
CA LEU A 95 -7.90 -8.95 -1.42
C LEU A 95 -9.17 -8.15 -1.07
N PHE A 96 -10.35 -8.67 -1.32
CA PHE A 96 -11.61 -8.05 -0.84
C PHE A 96 -11.69 -8.05 0.68
N GLN A 97 -11.24 -9.11 1.37
CA GLN A 97 -11.16 -9.12 2.82
C GLN A 97 -10.16 -8.08 3.35
N CYS A 98 -9.03 -7.88 2.66
CA CYS A 98 -8.08 -6.80 2.98
C CYS A 98 -8.73 -5.42 2.83
N LEU A 99 -9.48 -5.21 1.74
CA LEU A 99 -10.20 -3.96 1.50
C LEU A 99 -11.19 -3.66 2.62
N ASP A 100 -12.03 -4.64 3.00
CA ASP A 100 -12.99 -4.51 4.10
C ASP A 100 -12.29 -4.13 5.42
N ALA A 101 -11.15 -4.76 5.72
CA ALA A 101 -10.36 -4.47 6.92
C ALA A 101 -9.76 -3.06 6.88
N LEU A 102 -9.27 -2.61 5.73
CA LEU A 102 -8.73 -1.26 5.54
C LEU A 102 -9.83 -0.20 5.67
N GLU A 103 -11.00 -0.43 5.08
CA GLU A 103 -12.17 0.44 5.24
C GLU A 103 -12.59 0.55 6.71
N GLN A 104 -12.55 -0.55 7.45
CA GLN A 104 -12.85 -0.55 8.87
C GLN A 104 -11.83 0.27 9.67
N TYR A 105 -10.52 0.17 9.36
CA TYR A 105 -9.52 1.02 9.99
C TYR A 105 -9.77 2.50 9.72
N VAL A 106 -10.05 2.88 8.48
CA VAL A 106 -10.33 4.28 8.11
C VAL A 106 -11.59 4.79 8.82
N ASN A 107 -12.66 4.01 8.89
CA ASN A 107 -13.88 4.36 9.60
C ASN A 107 -13.63 4.55 11.10
N ASN A 108 -12.88 3.66 11.75
CA ASN A 108 -12.50 3.79 13.15
C ASN A 108 -11.68 5.07 13.39
N ILE A 109 -10.72 5.35 12.50
CA ILE A 109 -9.89 6.56 12.57
C ILE A 109 -10.75 7.81 12.43
N GLN A 110 -11.72 7.81 11.54
CA GLN A 110 -12.64 8.92 11.33
C GLN A 110 -13.50 9.19 12.57
N GLU A 111 -13.98 8.15 13.24
CA GLU A 111 -14.85 8.27 14.40
C GLU A 111 -14.10 8.55 15.71
N THR A 112 -12.94 7.93 15.90
CA THR A 112 -12.23 7.90 17.18
C THR A 112 -10.79 8.42 17.14
N SER A 113 -10.28 8.74 15.95
CA SER A 113 -8.85 9.05 15.70
C SER A 113 -7.91 7.87 16.00
N ASP A 114 -8.44 6.66 16.13
CA ASP A 114 -7.71 5.42 16.41
C ASP A 114 -8.13 4.32 15.43
N GLU A 115 -7.19 3.50 14.96
CA GLU A 115 -7.47 2.43 13.99
C GLU A 115 -8.20 1.20 14.59
N GLY A 116 -8.35 1.17 15.90
CA GLY A 116 -8.95 0.04 16.62
C GLY A 116 -7.92 -1.02 17.03
N THR A 117 -8.41 -2.17 17.48
CA THR A 117 -7.58 -3.23 18.10
C THR A 117 -7.50 -4.51 17.28
N ASP A 118 -8.18 -4.59 16.14
CA ASP A 118 -8.19 -5.78 15.29
C ASP A 118 -6.91 -5.84 14.44
N ASP A 119 -6.07 -6.83 14.68
CA ASP A 119 -4.82 -7.03 13.96
C ASP A 119 -5.00 -7.76 12.62
N ASN A 120 -6.21 -8.25 12.34
CA ASN A 120 -6.54 -8.97 11.10
C ASN A 120 -5.54 -10.12 10.75
N GLU A 121 -5.03 -10.80 11.76
CA GLU A 121 -4.05 -11.89 11.60
C GLU A 121 -4.47 -12.98 10.60
N PRO A 122 -5.74 -13.44 10.54
CA PRO A 122 -6.15 -14.45 9.56
C PRO A 122 -5.98 -13.96 8.11
N ILE A 123 -6.26 -12.69 7.84
CA ILE A 123 -6.12 -12.08 6.51
C ILE A 123 -4.63 -11.96 6.16
N ILE A 124 -3.81 -11.50 7.10
CA ILE A 124 -2.35 -11.40 6.93
C ILE A 124 -1.73 -12.77 6.65
N LYS A 125 -2.14 -13.80 7.38
CA LYS A 125 -1.69 -15.19 7.12
C LYS A 125 -2.11 -15.69 5.74
N ALA A 126 -3.32 -15.38 5.31
CA ALA A 126 -3.81 -15.73 3.99
C ALA A 126 -2.99 -15.04 2.88
N LEU A 127 -2.69 -13.74 3.02
CA LEU A 127 -1.82 -13.01 2.10
C LEU A 127 -0.42 -13.65 2.02
N ASN A 128 0.23 -13.86 3.15
CA ASN A 128 1.57 -14.40 3.19
C ASN A 128 1.65 -15.84 2.65
N SER A 129 0.56 -16.61 2.70
CA SER A 129 0.50 -17.95 2.13
C SER A 129 0.70 -17.97 0.61
N PHE A 130 0.39 -16.89 -0.11
CA PHE A 130 0.65 -16.82 -1.56
C PHE A 130 2.14 -16.73 -1.87
N ILE A 131 2.91 -16.07 -1.01
CA ILE A 131 4.37 -15.94 -1.15
C ILE A 131 5.06 -17.28 -0.81
N VAL A 132 4.75 -17.85 0.36
CA VAL A 132 5.38 -19.10 0.86
C VAL A 132 5.12 -20.28 -0.07
N ASN A 133 3.90 -20.45 -0.57
CA ASN A 133 3.55 -21.55 -1.48
C ASN A 133 4.27 -21.46 -2.83
N ASN A 134 4.86 -20.33 -3.14
CA ASN A 134 5.61 -20.12 -4.38
C ASN A 134 7.10 -20.43 -4.23
N GLU A 135 7.66 -20.27 -3.04
CA GLU A 135 9.05 -20.64 -2.74
C GLU A 135 9.29 -22.17 -2.85
N ASP A 136 8.28 -22.97 -2.50
CA ASP A 136 8.34 -24.44 -2.60
C ASP A 136 8.26 -24.98 -4.07
N LYS A 137 7.92 -24.13 -5.03
CA LYS A 137 7.87 -24.51 -6.46
C LYS A 137 9.13 -24.17 -7.25
N GLY A 138 10.10 -23.53 -6.64
CA GLY A 138 11.29 -22.96 -7.28
C GLY A 138 12.62 -23.63 -6.93
N VAL A 139 12.71 -24.97 -6.99
CA VAL A 139 14.02 -25.64 -6.97
C VAL A 139 14.13 -26.60 -8.14
N LEU A 140 14.47 -26.06 -9.29
CA LEU A 140 15.28 -26.75 -10.28
C LEU A 140 16.46 -25.84 -10.62
N PRO A 141 17.71 -26.32 -10.50
CA PRO A 141 18.88 -25.53 -10.85
C PRO A 141 19.06 -25.54 -12.36
N GLU A 142 18.98 -24.38 -12.97
CA GLU A 142 19.51 -24.21 -14.31
C GLU A 142 20.68 -23.24 -14.28
N GLU A 143 21.79 -23.73 -14.78
CA GLU A 143 23.15 -23.23 -14.74
C GLU A 143 23.32 -21.86 -15.41
N ALA A 144 24.29 -21.19 -14.88
CA ALA A 144 24.93 -19.96 -15.35
C ALA A 144 25.01 -19.79 -16.88
N ASN A 145 24.65 -18.60 -17.33
CA ASN A 145 25.47 -17.94 -18.33
C ASN A 145 25.53 -16.42 -18.11
N LYS A 146 26.76 -15.94 -17.92
CA LYS A 146 27.15 -14.54 -17.86
C LYS A 146 27.05 -13.96 -19.27
N GLU A 147 26.49 -12.75 -19.37
CA GLU A 147 27.11 -11.74 -20.24
C GLU A 147 26.68 -10.34 -19.80
N GLU A 148 27.67 -9.50 -19.72
CA GLU A 148 27.67 -8.12 -19.26
C GLU A 148 27.07 -7.14 -20.29
N SER A 149 26.50 -6.04 -19.73
CA SER A 149 26.68 -4.64 -20.16
C SER A 149 25.71 -4.06 -21.20
N PRO A 150 25.56 -2.72 -21.26
CA PRO A 150 25.57 -1.68 -20.24
C PRO A 150 24.30 -0.78 -20.23
N ALA A 151 24.31 0.12 -19.23
CA ALA A 151 23.35 1.20 -18.95
C ALA A 151 22.85 2.00 -20.16
N GLU A 152 21.54 2.25 -20.19
CA GLU A 152 20.97 3.49 -20.72
C GLU A 152 19.90 4.00 -19.75
N GLU A 153 20.23 5.11 -19.13
CA GLU A 153 19.30 5.97 -18.40
C GLU A 153 18.18 6.43 -19.33
N LYS A 154 16.95 6.03 -19.05
CA LYS A 154 15.79 6.77 -19.47
C LYS A 154 15.10 7.34 -18.25
N LYS A 155 15.26 8.65 -18.09
CA LYS A 155 14.41 9.49 -17.26
C LYS A 155 12.94 9.25 -17.66
N GLU A 156 12.20 8.57 -16.81
CA GLU A 156 10.75 8.69 -16.79
C GLU A 156 10.36 9.68 -15.70
N GLU A 157 9.70 10.69 -16.15
CA GLU A 157 9.08 11.78 -15.44
C GLU A 157 8.07 11.22 -14.40
N SER A 158 8.47 11.13 -13.13
CA SER A 158 7.56 10.81 -12.04
C SER A 158 6.86 12.08 -11.60
N THR A 159 5.81 12.44 -12.29
CA THR A 159 4.88 13.48 -11.85
C THR A 159 3.89 12.85 -10.87
N ASP A 160 3.85 13.41 -9.68
CA ASP A 160 2.82 13.37 -8.63
C ASP A 160 3.07 12.59 -7.33
N VAL A 161 3.86 11.54 -7.31
CA VAL A 161 4.18 10.85 -6.05
C VAL A 161 5.05 11.74 -5.14
N ALA A 162 5.93 12.56 -5.73
CA ALA A 162 6.76 13.50 -5.00
C ALA A 162 5.96 14.63 -4.30
N GLY A 163 4.83 15.04 -4.87
CA GLY A 163 3.95 16.05 -4.28
C GLY A 163 3.24 15.55 -3.01
N THR A 164 2.76 14.32 -3.04
CA THR A 164 2.09 13.69 -1.89
C THR A 164 3.09 13.41 -0.75
N TYR A 165 4.28 12.86 -1.08
CA TYR A 165 5.35 12.66 -0.09
C TYR A 165 5.87 13.97 0.50
N ALA A 166 5.97 15.05 -0.29
CA ALA A 166 6.39 16.35 0.21
C ALA A 166 5.37 16.94 1.20
N ARG A 167 4.07 16.75 0.96
CA ARG A 167 3.01 17.16 1.90
C ARG A 167 3.10 16.39 3.22
N TYR A 168 3.27 15.05 3.16
CA TYR A 168 3.38 14.21 4.36
C TYR A 168 4.69 14.44 5.12
N ASN A 169 5.82 14.66 4.45
CA ASN A 169 7.09 15.01 5.11
C ASN A 169 7.02 16.36 5.82
N ASN A 170 6.38 17.36 5.22
CA ASN A 170 6.14 18.63 5.90
C ASN A 170 5.22 18.47 7.12
N MET A 171 4.28 17.53 7.05
CA MET A 171 3.38 17.19 8.15
C MET A 171 4.14 16.55 9.33
N VAL A 172 5.04 15.60 9.06
CA VAL A 172 5.88 14.96 10.09
C VAL A 172 6.80 15.98 10.77
N PHE A 173 7.38 16.90 10.00
CA PHE A 173 8.24 17.96 10.53
C PHE A 173 7.46 18.89 11.44
N ALA A 174 6.23 19.25 11.08
CA ALA A 174 5.37 20.09 11.90
C ALA A 174 4.96 19.40 13.22
N LEU A 175 4.68 18.10 13.18
CA LEU A 175 4.34 17.29 14.36
C LEU A 175 5.56 17.07 15.28
N SER A 176 6.76 16.92 14.72
CA SER A 176 8.01 16.81 15.49
C SER A 176 8.37 18.09 16.24
N LEU A 177 8.00 19.26 15.71
CA LEU A 177 8.23 20.55 16.35
C LEU A 177 7.25 20.86 17.47
N ILE A 178 6.10 20.16 17.55
CA ILE A 178 5.10 20.34 18.61
C ILE A 178 5.45 19.52 19.86
N HIS A 179 6.37 18.53 19.77
CA HIS A 179 6.77 17.65 20.86
C HIS A 179 8.04 18.10 21.60
N ILE A 180 8.54 19.28 21.30
CA ILE A 180 9.60 19.98 22.04
C ILE A 180 8.95 21.21 22.70
#